data_8177e00107c5e6869c08546654e3c6ea
#
_entry.id   8177e00107c5e6869c08546654e3c6ea
#
_cell.length_a   1.000
_cell.length_b   1.000
_cell.length_c   1.000
_cell.angle_alpha   90.00
_cell.angle_beta   90.00
_cell.angle_gamma   90.00
#
_symmetry.space_group_name_H-M   'P 1'
#
loop_
_entity.id
_entity.type
_entity.pdbx_description
1 polymer ?
#
loop_
_entity_poly.entity_id
_entity_poly.type
_entity_poly.pdbx_seq_one_letter_code
_entity_poly.pdbx_strand_id
1 'polypeptide(L)'
;MSETVTRRRKGRGLTNFKSRWSEQPKGNLISDVAGKHSTVQSGEDDGRQGAFKRFSAMWSSFRKGKRDRVNDLEPTEPLVNAATNDTTKQHRYASGQYFFEYLVVVSLKKTKDSNNYQPQITYQFPKRDGMARFQKEEEEKTLKAITLFCFPEGINWAPLTEYHSETFSFVLTEIDGSRRNGYCRRLLPGGKGARPPEAYCIISTLACFGLFSKIFDEVEKRRQISMAMIYPFMQKLRESPFPAPGNTVEIKSFIPESGTEIISLTRPLDSWLEHVNFATLFDCLTDTEILVVFAAAVLERRIVFIADELGTLSQVIHAVAALLYPFTWQHTFISIVPEILIDVVMAPTPYLLGVQKHLLDLVTDQSDLLVVDLSEDKKETFIASVGDEGSLLPPKLQSEILEALSDWQKASTGEELNRVVSEAFLHFFVKTVGHYASYVKYSQSGESGLFEKRRFYKAIESKTTRHFVKKFIQTQMFDLFIQDVERQQPGPHQGVFHKKILEYQDKKKREKTKKH
;
A
#
# COMPACT_ATOMS: atom_id res chain seq x y z
N MET A 1 21.46 -29.50 -22.17
CA MET A 1 20.21 -29.59 -22.97
C MET A 1 19.12 -29.00 -22.10
N SER A 2 18.84 -27.74 -22.32
CA SER A 2 17.82 -26.96 -21.59
C SER A 2 16.63 -26.78 -22.52
N GLU A 3 15.50 -27.38 -22.17
CA GLU A 3 14.25 -27.17 -22.90
C GLU A 3 13.60 -25.85 -22.41
N THR A 4 13.57 -24.91 -23.33
CA THR A 4 12.88 -23.65 -23.19
C THR A 4 11.41 -23.87 -23.58
N VAL A 5 10.50 -23.86 -22.59
CA VAL A 5 9.05 -23.94 -22.84
C VAL A 5 8.53 -22.58 -23.21
N THR A 6 8.35 -22.33 -24.49
CA THR A 6 7.70 -21.14 -25.02
C THR A 6 6.18 -21.33 -24.99
N ARG A 7 5.48 -20.71 -24.01
CA ARG A 7 4.01 -20.64 -24.00
C ARG A 7 3.54 -19.53 -24.95
N ARG A 8 3.05 -19.93 -26.12
CA ARG A 8 2.26 -19.06 -27.02
C ARG A 8 0.87 -18.84 -26.43
N ARG A 9 0.55 -17.64 -25.93
CA ARG A 9 -0.84 -17.21 -25.72
C ARG A 9 -1.46 -16.82 -27.08
N LYS A 10 -2.50 -17.57 -27.49
CA LYS A 10 -3.33 -17.21 -28.64
C LYS A 10 -4.17 -15.98 -28.29
N GLY A 11 -4.04 -14.91 -29.09
CA GLY A 11 -4.91 -13.75 -29.02
C GLY A 11 -6.36 -14.15 -29.26
N ARG A 12 -7.23 -13.84 -28.33
CA ARG A 12 -8.70 -13.90 -28.50
C ARG A 12 -9.18 -12.58 -29.06
N GLY A 13 -9.83 -12.67 -30.20
CA GLY A 13 -10.40 -11.53 -30.91
C GLY A 13 -11.49 -10.82 -30.10
N LEU A 14 -11.53 -9.51 -30.26
CA LEU A 14 -12.56 -8.60 -29.77
C LEU A 14 -13.94 -9.04 -30.30
N THR A 15 -14.77 -9.60 -29.44
CA THR A 15 -16.21 -9.74 -29.70
C THR A 15 -16.95 -8.60 -29.01
N ASN A 16 -17.65 -7.82 -29.81
CA ASN A 16 -18.55 -6.74 -29.40
C ASN A 16 -19.55 -7.19 -28.33
N PHE A 17 -19.44 -6.65 -27.12
CA PHE A 17 -20.48 -6.74 -26.11
C PHE A 17 -21.60 -5.74 -26.44
N LYS A 18 -22.64 -6.20 -27.10
CA LYS A 18 -23.94 -5.54 -27.10
C LYS A 18 -24.72 -6.01 -25.90
N SER A 19 -25.03 -5.07 -25.04
CA SER A 19 -25.96 -5.17 -23.94
C SER A 19 -27.29 -5.81 -24.30
N ARG A 20 -27.66 -6.86 -23.60
CA ARG A 20 -28.99 -7.48 -23.63
C ARG A 20 -29.64 -7.29 -22.27
N TRP A 21 -30.26 -6.13 -22.08
CA TRP A 21 -31.29 -5.93 -21.07
C TRP A 21 -32.55 -5.46 -21.76
N SER A 22 -33.52 -6.32 -21.86
CA SER A 22 -34.88 -6.02 -22.31
C SER A 22 -35.86 -6.38 -21.21
N GLU A 23 -36.59 -5.34 -20.79
CA GLU A 23 -38.00 -5.30 -20.47
C GLU A 23 -38.50 -6.03 -19.22
N GLN A 24 -38.82 -5.21 -18.22
CA GLN A 24 -39.82 -5.52 -17.20
C GLN A 24 -41.23 -5.10 -17.69
N PRO A 25 -42.30 -5.87 -17.40
CA PRO A 25 -43.66 -5.45 -17.59
C PRO A 25 -44.18 -4.65 -16.40
N LYS A 26 -44.84 -3.53 -16.69
CA LYS A 26 -45.65 -2.73 -15.78
C LYS A 26 -46.93 -3.49 -15.43
N GLY A 27 -47.30 -3.50 -14.16
CA GLY A 27 -48.61 -3.99 -13.70
C GLY A 27 -49.04 -3.31 -12.42
N ASN A 28 -50.20 -2.69 -12.46
CA ASN A 28 -50.84 -1.77 -11.50
C ASN A 28 -51.35 -2.38 -10.21
N LEU A 29 -51.35 -1.51 -9.17
CA LEU A 29 -52.39 -1.21 -8.15
C LEU A 29 -53.31 -2.34 -7.64
N ILE A 30 -53.39 -2.46 -6.29
CA ILE A 30 -54.60 -2.18 -5.49
C ILE A 30 -54.35 -2.45 -3.98
N SER A 31 -54.67 -1.47 -3.22
CA SER A 31 -55.14 -1.24 -1.82
C SER A 31 -55.31 -2.37 -0.82
N ASP A 32 -54.92 -2.01 0.44
CA ASP A 32 -55.51 -2.27 1.75
C ASP A 32 -55.98 -3.70 2.12
N VAL A 33 -55.38 -4.23 3.20
CA VAL A 33 -56.14 -4.69 4.40
C VAL A 33 -55.14 -4.85 5.57
N ALA A 34 -55.50 -4.27 6.71
CA ALA A 34 -54.85 -4.42 8.00
C ALA A 34 -54.97 -5.84 8.58
N GLY A 35 -53.88 -6.40 9.10
CA GLY A 35 -53.88 -7.64 9.82
C GLY A 35 -52.66 -7.78 10.74
N LYS A 36 -52.92 -7.69 12.03
CA LYS A 36 -51.94 -7.95 13.11
C LYS A 36 -51.40 -9.36 13.01
N HIS A 37 -50.07 -9.56 13.02
CA HIS A 37 -49.47 -10.74 13.66
C HIS A 37 -48.00 -10.51 14.04
N SER A 38 -47.78 -10.69 15.31
CA SER A 38 -46.62 -11.14 16.10
C SER A 38 -45.21 -11.15 15.45
N THR A 39 -44.37 -10.34 16.04
CA THR A 39 -42.91 -10.35 16.09
C THR A 39 -42.28 -11.73 16.24
N VAL A 40 -41.46 -12.11 15.25
CA VAL A 40 -40.36 -13.03 15.45
C VAL A 40 -39.08 -12.20 15.20
N GLN A 41 -38.34 -11.91 16.25
CA GLN A 41 -37.04 -11.28 16.23
C GLN A 41 -36.04 -12.25 15.59
N SER A 42 -35.48 -11.89 14.45
CA SER A 42 -34.28 -12.51 13.89
C SER A 42 -33.05 -11.91 14.58
N GLY A 43 -32.36 -12.74 15.35
CA GLY A 43 -31.19 -12.35 16.16
C GLY A 43 -29.87 -12.25 15.40
N GLU A 44 -29.85 -11.99 14.08
CA GLU A 44 -28.60 -11.92 13.28
C GLU A 44 -28.09 -10.51 13.02
N ASP A 45 -28.90 -9.48 13.23
CA ASP A 45 -28.52 -8.09 12.90
C ASP A 45 -27.71 -7.38 14.02
N ASP A 46 -27.78 -7.90 15.24
CA ASP A 46 -27.13 -7.29 16.42
C ASP A 46 -25.62 -7.62 16.51
N GLY A 47 -25.18 -8.69 15.87
CA GLY A 47 -23.76 -9.11 15.83
C GLY A 47 -22.93 -8.22 14.91
N ARG A 48 -23.46 -7.85 13.75
CA ARG A 48 -22.77 -7.04 12.72
C ARG A 48 -22.60 -5.58 13.15
N GLN A 49 -23.61 -4.97 13.74
CA GLN A 49 -23.49 -3.61 14.32
C GLN A 49 -22.52 -3.56 15.50
N GLY A 50 -22.40 -4.65 16.27
CA GLY A 50 -21.46 -4.74 17.38
C GLY A 50 -20.00 -4.81 16.95
N ALA A 51 -19.67 -5.44 15.82
CA ALA A 51 -18.30 -5.54 15.30
C ALA A 51 -17.83 -4.22 14.68
N PHE A 52 -18.69 -3.55 13.91
CA PHE A 52 -18.41 -2.21 13.38
C PHE A 52 -18.24 -1.16 14.49
N LYS A 53 -19.06 -1.21 15.54
CA LYS A 53 -18.88 -0.39 16.76
C LYS A 53 -17.56 -0.70 17.46
N ARG A 54 -17.12 -1.96 17.53
CA ARG A 54 -15.82 -2.36 18.10
C ARG A 54 -14.66 -1.88 17.24
N PHE A 55 -14.74 -2.02 15.92
CA PHE A 55 -13.74 -1.47 14.98
C PHE A 55 -13.69 0.05 15.06
N SER A 56 -14.85 0.72 14.98
CA SER A 56 -14.96 2.18 15.13
C SER A 56 -14.49 2.65 16.50
N ALA A 57 -14.73 1.91 17.59
CA ALA A 57 -14.23 2.21 18.92
C ALA A 57 -12.72 1.98 19.04
N MET A 58 -12.19 0.92 18.45
CA MET A 58 -10.75 0.66 18.37
C MET A 58 -10.05 1.72 17.52
N TRP A 59 -10.60 2.03 16.35
CA TRP A 59 -10.08 3.08 15.44
C TRP A 59 -10.28 4.49 16.00
N SER A 60 -11.39 4.78 16.72
CA SER A 60 -11.62 6.07 17.37
C SER A 60 -10.83 6.22 18.67
N SER A 61 -10.45 5.15 19.36
CA SER A 61 -9.51 5.22 20.48
C SER A 61 -8.11 5.62 20.00
N PHE A 62 -7.74 5.26 18.77
CA PHE A 62 -6.54 5.78 18.11
C PHE A 62 -6.65 7.28 17.75
N ARG A 63 -7.87 7.81 17.50
CA ARG A 63 -8.11 9.22 17.16
C ARG A 63 -8.34 10.15 18.37
N LYS A 64 -8.82 9.66 19.50
CA LYS A 64 -9.25 10.49 20.64
C LYS A 64 -8.12 11.10 21.47
N GLY A 65 -6.89 10.57 21.36
CA GLY A 65 -5.74 11.04 22.14
C GLY A 65 -5.19 12.42 21.77
N LYS A 66 -5.64 13.05 20.67
CA LYS A 66 -5.05 14.28 20.13
C LYS A 66 -5.90 15.56 20.36
N ARG A 67 -7.17 15.44 20.72
CA ARG A 67 -8.05 16.62 20.82
C ARG A 67 -7.94 17.40 22.13
N ASP A 68 -7.42 16.79 23.19
CA ASP A 68 -7.42 17.40 24.54
C ASP A 68 -6.07 18.03 24.95
N ARG A 69 -5.08 18.13 24.05
CA ARG A 69 -3.73 18.63 24.39
C ARG A 69 -3.22 19.85 23.61
N VAL A 70 -4.09 20.56 22.88
CA VAL A 70 -3.65 21.74 22.10
C VAL A 70 -3.68 23.04 22.89
N ASN A 71 -4.24 23.06 24.11
CA ASN A 71 -4.48 24.32 24.82
C ASN A 71 -3.52 24.68 25.97
N ASP A 72 -2.53 23.86 26.29
CA ASP A 72 -1.60 24.20 27.38
C ASP A 72 -0.14 23.88 27.03
N LEU A 73 0.57 24.77 26.34
CA LEU A 73 2.03 24.87 26.38
C LEU A 73 2.48 26.26 25.93
N GLU A 74 2.87 27.08 26.89
CA GLU A 74 3.67 28.29 26.66
C GLU A 74 5.11 27.95 26.25
N PRO A 75 5.80 28.82 25.50
CA PRO A 75 7.14 28.58 24.99
C PRO A 75 8.21 28.91 26.04
N THR A 76 9.01 27.92 26.40
CA THR A 76 10.26 28.14 27.18
C THR A 76 11.48 28.08 26.26
N GLU A 77 12.32 29.11 26.38
CA GLU A 77 13.58 29.33 25.66
C GLU A 77 14.67 28.28 25.97
N PRO A 78 15.69 28.12 25.09
CA PRO A 78 16.71 27.09 25.23
C PRO A 78 17.88 27.54 26.12
N LEU A 79 18.19 26.73 27.12
CA LEU A 79 19.44 26.84 27.90
C LEU A 79 20.58 26.13 27.19
N VAL A 80 21.57 26.91 26.81
CA VAL A 80 22.89 26.47 26.35
C VAL A 80 23.73 26.07 27.55
N ASN A 81 24.25 24.84 27.59
CA ASN A 81 25.48 24.55 28.34
C ASN A 81 26.30 23.42 27.70
N ALA A 82 27.55 23.75 27.52
CA ALA A 82 28.61 22.95 26.94
C ALA A 82 29.11 21.82 27.86
N ALA A 83 29.27 20.63 27.29
CA ALA A 83 30.28 19.67 27.77
C ALA A 83 30.70 18.75 26.63
N THR A 84 31.96 18.63 26.47
CA THR A 84 32.80 18.13 25.39
C THR A 84 32.85 16.60 25.28
N ASN A 85 33.04 16.11 24.04
CA ASN A 85 33.72 14.86 23.68
C ASN A 85 32.99 13.52 23.88
N ASP A 86 31.76 13.38 23.33
CA ASP A 86 31.32 12.08 22.83
C ASP A 86 30.38 12.25 21.59
N THR A 87 30.57 13.33 20.88
CA THR A 87 29.62 13.85 19.86
C THR A 87 29.62 13.05 18.57
N THR A 88 30.61 12.25 18.26
CA THR A 88 30.67 11.50 17.00
C THR A 88 29.82 10.22 17.00
N LYS A 89 29.60 9.60 18.16
CA LYS A 89 28.68 8.45 18.27
C LYS A 89 27.23 8.91 18.44
N GLN A 90 26.97 9.95 19.23
CA GLN A 90 25.64 10.50 19.44
C GLN A 90 25.05 11.19 18.21
N HIS A 91 25.85 11.87 17.37
CA HIS A 91 25.36 12.45 16.11
C HIS A 91 24.96 11.40 15.05
N ARG A 92 25.52 10.19 15.11
CA ARG A 92 25.06 9.07 14.26
C ARG A 92 23.69 8.53 14.69
N TYR A 93 23.32 8.67 15.96
CA TYR A 93 22.03 8.25 16.52
C TYR A 93 20.98 9.36 16.47
N ALA A 94 21.36 10.63 16.34
CA ALA A 94 20.45 11.77 16.29
C ALA A 94 19.69 11.90 14.95
N SER A 95 20.15 11.27 13.86
CA SER A 95 19.42 11.26 12.58
C SER A 95 18.29 10.21 12.53
N GLY A 96 18.19 9.31 13.54
CA GLY A 96 17.03 8.44 13.76
C GLY A 96 16.65 7.48 12.63
N GLN A 97 17.46 7.34 11.57
CA GLN A 97 17.17 6.47 10.44
C GLN A 97 17.92 5.15 10.57
N TYR A 98 17.20 4.12 10.97
CA TYR A 98 17.64 2.73 10.93
C TYR A 98 17.00 2.02 9.73
N PHE A 99 17.56 0.89 9.30
CA PHE A 99 16.90 0.01 8.32
C PHE A 99 15.53 -0.45 8.82
N PHE A 100 15.40 -0.67 10.13
CA PHE A 100 14.15 -1.10 10.74
C PHE A 100 14.05 -0.63 12.20
N GLU A 101 12.83 -0.49 12.67
CA GLU A 101 12.53 -0.16 14.07
C GLU A 101 12.53 -1.42 14.94
N TYR A 102 11.85 -2.45 14.48
CA TYR A 102 11.69 -3.73 15.18
C TYR A 102 11.87 -4.91 14.24
N LEU A 103 12.41 -6.00 14.80
CA LEU A 103 12.17 -7.36 14.36
C LEU A 103 11.30 -8.04 15.40
N VAL A 104 10.17 -8.59 14.98
CA VAL A 104 9.25 -9.34 15.84
C VAL A 104 9.11 -10.75 15.27
N VAL A 105 9.18 -11.77 16.12
CA VAL A 105 8.85 -13.15 15.74
C VAL A 105 7.56 -13.55 16.42
N VAL A 106 6.58 -13.96 15.63
CA VAL A 106 5.28 -14.40 16.09
C VAL A 106 5.16 -15.89 15.83
N SER A 107 4.90 -16.68 16.88
CA SER A 107 4.72 -18.13 16.78
C SER A 107 3.29 -18.49 17.16
N LEU A 108 2.75 -19.51 16.50
CA LEU A 108 1.44 -20.07 16.80
C LEU A 108 1.55 -21.08 17.95
N LYS A 109 0.98 -20.75 19.10
CA LYS A 109 0.97 -21.64 20.29
C LYS A 109 -0.41 -22.24 20.49
N LYS A 110 -0.42 -23.56 20.71
CA LYS A 110 -1.66 -24.30 20.98
C LYS A 110 -2.27 -23.86 22.31
N THR A 111 -3.56 -23.56 22.30
CA THR A 111 -4.32 -23.18 23.49
C THR A 111 -4.63 -24.42 24.33
N LYS A 112 -4.58 -24.30 25.66
CA LYS A 112 -4.77 -25.44 26.57
C LYS A 112 -6.18 -26.04 26.50
N ASP A 113 -7.18 -25.19 26.23
CA ASP A 113 -8.60 -25.52 26.32
C ASP A 113 -9.26 -25.84 24.97
N SER A 114 -8.52 -25.68 23.87
CA SER A 114 -9.02 -25.94 22.52
C SER A 114 -7.92 -26.47 21.61
N ASN A 115 -8.28 -27.07 20.48
CA ASN A 115 -7.32 -27.45 19.44
C ASN A 115 -6.79 -26.27 18.60
N ASN A 116 -7.16 -25.05 18.96
CA ASN A 116 -6.86 -23.84 18.23
C ASN A 116 -5.46 -23.31 18.56
N TYR A 117 -4.88 -22.56 17.61
CA TYR A 117 -3.60 -21.91 17.75
C TYR A 117 -3.78 -20.41 17.96
N GLN A 118 -3.04 -19.83 18.91
CA GLN A 118 -3.01 -18.38 19.12
C GLN A 118 -1.66 -17.81 18.72
N PRO A 119 -1.63 -16.76 17.90
CA PRO A 119 -0.40 -16.03 17.59
C PRO A 119 0.13 -15.33 18.84
N GLN A 120 1.38 -15.58 19.18
CA GLN A 120 2.08 -14.95 20.31
C GLN A 120 3.46 -14.48 19.89
N ILE A 121 3.85 -13.29 20.35
CA ILE A 121 5.21 -12.79 20.16
C ILE A 121 6.16 -13.61 21.03
N THR A 122 7.10 -14.28 20.37
CA THR A 122 8.12 -15.10 21.01
C THR A 122 9.46 -14.41 21.08
N TYR A 123 9.69 -13.40 20.22
CA TYR A 123 10.91 -12.61 20.20
C TYR A 123 10.65 -11.20 19.69
N GLN A 124 11.36 -10.21 20.27
CA GLN A 124 11.36 -8.81 19.85
C GLN A 124 12.78 -8.26 19.94
N PHE A 125 13.22 -7.56 18.91
CA PHE A 125 14.51 -6.87 18.86
C PHE A 125 14.37 -5.50 18.16
N PRO A 126 14.94 -4.43 18.75
CA PRO A 126 15.48 -4.38 20.08
C PRO A 126 14.40 -4.46 21.16
N LYS A 127 14.74 -4.93 22.34
CA LYS A 127 13.88 -4.76 23.51
C LYS A 127 13.92 -3.31 23.94
N ARG A 128 12.77 -2.74 24.21
CA ARG A 128 12.66 -1.37 24.74
C ARG A 128 12.41 -1.45 26.23
N ASP A 129 13.49 -1.36 27.00
CA ASP A 129 13.41 -1.29 28.45
C ASP A 129 13.36 0.19 28.90
N GLY A 130 12.68 0.46 30.02
CA GLY A 130 12.65 1.81 30.63
C GLY A 130 11.67 2.81 30.02
N MET A 131 10.72 2.38 29.18
CA MET A 131 9.69 3.27 28.63
C MET A 131 8.70 3.77 29.69
N ALA A 132 8.22 5.00 29.52
CA ALA A 132 7.09 5.53 30.28
C ALA A 132 5.82 4.66 30.05
N ARG A 133 4.92 4.61 31.06
CA ARG A 133 3.71 3.78 31.02
C ARG A 133 2.88 3.98 29.74
N PHE A 134 2.72 5.22 29.31
CA PHE A 134 1.96 5.56 28.09
C PHE A 134 2.61 4.98 26.83
N GLN A 135 3.93 5.09 26.69
CA GLN A 135 4.67 4.53 25.55
C GLN A 135 4.58 3.00 25.52
N LYS A 136 4.55 2.35 26.68
CA LYS A 136 4.39 0.91 26.79
C LYS A 136 3.00 0.45 26.34
N GLU A 137 1.95 1.18 26.71
CA GLU A 137 0.57 0.90 26.27
C GLU A 137 0.40 1.07 24.74
N GLU A 138 1.06 2.07 24.14
CA GLU A 138 1.06 2.25 22.67
C GLU A 138 1.85 1.14 21.97
N GLU A 139 3.00 0.75 22.51
CA GLU A 139 3.78 -0.35 21.96
C GLU A 139 3.01 -1.67 22.03
N GLU A 140 2.34 -1.99 23.14
CA GLU A 140 1.51 -3.18 23.29
C GLU A 140 0.38 -3.22 22.25
N LYS A 141 -0.26 -2.08 21.94
CA LYS A 141 -1.27 -1.98 20.88
C LYS A 141 -0.66 -2.25 19.50
N THR A 142 0.48 -1.65 19.20
CA THR A 142 1.20 -1.85 17.95
C THR A 142 1.62 -3.31 17.78
N LEU A 143 2.18 -3.93 18.81
CA LEU A 143 2.58 -5.35 18.80
C LEU A 143 1.38 -6.28 18.62
N LYS A 144 0.23 -5.95 19.23
CA LYS A 144 -1.01 -6.70 19.02
C LYS A 144 -1.50 -6.58 17.58
N ALA A 145 -1.44 -5.41 16.97
CA ALA A 145 -1.78 -5.23 15.57
C ALA A 145 -0.83 -6.03 14.66
N ILE A 146 0.47 -5.98 14.89
CA ILE A 146 1.48 -6.78 14.16
C ILE A 146 1.12 -8.26 14.22
N THR A 147 0.74 -8.77 15.39
CA THR A 147 0.37 -10.17 15.59
C THR A 147 -0.81 -10.59 14.70
N LEU A 148 -1.82 -9.72 14.56
CA LEU A 148 -2.99 -9.96 13.69
C LEU A 148 -2.60 -9.97 12.20
N PHE A 149 -1.72 -9.08 11.77
CA PHE A 149 -1.26 -9.05 10.38
C PHE A 149 -0.30 -10.18 10.04
N CYS A 150 0.45 -10.69 11.00
CA CYS A 150 1.30 -11.86 10.78
C CYS A 150 0.52 -13.15 10.49
N PHE A 151 -0.71 -13.25 11.03
CA PHE A 151 -1.63 -14.39 10.84
C PHE A 151 -3.05 -13.87 10.62
N PRO A 152 -3.34 -13.30 9.44
CA PRO A 152 -4.63 -12.69 9.13
C PRO A 152 -5.78 -13.71 9.06
N GLU A 153 -5.48 -15.00 8.82
CA GLU A 153 -6.45 -16.11 8.77
C GLU A 153 -7.03 -16.49 10.16
N GLY A 154 -6.56 -15.83 11.22
CA GLY A 154 -7.06 -16.06 12.57
C GLY A 154 -6.46 -17.31 13.23
N ILE A 155 -7.30 -18.09 13.93
CA ILE A 155 -6.88 -19.16 14.85
C ILE A 155 -6.99 -20.58 14.29
N ASN A 156 -7.56 -20.75 13.11
CA ASN A 156 -7.87 -22.05 12.51
C ASN A 156 -6.68 -22.62 11.71
N TRP A 157 -5.56 -22.86 12.39
CA TRP A 157 -4.36 -23.39 11.77
C TRP A 157 -4.28 -24.90 11.90
N ALA A 158 -3.91 -25.58 10.81
CA ALA A 158 -3.47 -26.97 10.83
C ALA A 158 -1.92 -27.02 10.74
N PRO A 159 -1.26 -27.88 11.53
CA PRO A 159 0.18 -28.10 11.41
C PRO A 159 0.55 -28.61 10.01
N LEU A 160 1.64 -28.09 9.45
CA LEU A 160 2.14 -28.42 8.12
C LEU A 160 3.49 -29.14 8.19
N THR A 161 3.74 -30.05 7.29
CA THR A 161 5.04 -30.71 7.13
C THR A 161 5.97 -29.90 6.22
N GLU A 162 5.38 -29.22 5.24
CA GLU A 162 6.04 -28.35 4.27
C GLU A 162 5.29 -27.04 4.18
N TYR A 163 5.99 -25.94 3.96
CA TYR A 163 5.45 -24.61 3.81
C TYR A 163 6.31 -23.82 2.82
N HIS A 164 5.68 -23.32 1.77
CA HIS A 164 6.34 -22.41 0.84
C HIS A 164 6.40 -21.03 1.46
N SER A 165 7.60 -20.52 1.69
CA SER A 165 7.76 -19.19 2.30
C SER A 165 7.48 -18.10 1.26
N GLU A 166 6.66 -17.15 1.64
CA GLU A 166 6.39 -15.95 0.86
C GLU A 166 6.60 -14.69 1.70
N THR A 167 7.04 -13.62 1.05
CA THR A 167 7.11 -12.30 1.70
C THR A 167 5.87 -11.51 1.37
N PHE A 168 5.21 -11.00 2.38
CA PHE A 168 4.10 -10.08 2.25
C PHE A 168 4.31 -8.85 3.12
N SER A 169 3.55 -7.79 2.87
CA SER A 169 3.67 -6.54 3.60
C SER A 169 2.32 -5.96 3.99
N PHE A 170 2.33 -5.18 5.06
CA PHE A 170 1.17 -4.44 5.54
C PHE A 170 1.58 -3.05 6.00
N VAL A 171 0.62 -2.15 6.16
CA VAL A 171 0.85 -0.78 6.59
C VAL A 171 0.17 -0.54 7.93
N LEU A 172 0.93 -0.07 8.90
CA LEU A 172 0.43 0.45 10.16
C LEU A 172 0.31 1.97 10.04
N THR A 173 -0.89 2.50 10.25
CA THR A 173 -1.14 3.94 10.26
C THR A 173 -1.25 4.41 11.70
N GLU A 174 -0.38 5.34 12.09
CA GLU A 174 -0.35 5.95 13.41
C GLU A 174 -1.46 7.00 13.57
N ILE A 175 -1.64 7.46 14.81
CA ILE A 175 -2.66 8.46 15.15
C ILE A 175 -2.41 9.80 14.43
N ASP A 176 -1.16 10.15 14.19
CA ASP A 176 -0.76 11.36 13.48
C ASP A 176 -0.88 11.25 11.95
N GLY A 177 -1.26 10.06 11.45
CA GLY A 177 -1.37 9.75 10.03
C GLY A 177 -0.07 9.25 9.40
N SER A 178 1.03 9.20 10.14
CA SER A 178 2.28 8.60 9.66
C SER A 178 2.09 7.10 9.42
N ARG A 179 2.83 6.56 8.44
CA ARG A 179 2.73 5.16 8.04
C ARG A 179 4.05 4.46 8.31
N ARG A 180 3.95 3.27 8.90
CA ARG A 180 5.04 2.30 9.03
C ARG A 180 4.71 1.06 8.22
N ASN A 181 5.72 0.49 7.59
CA ASN A 181 5.57 -0.71 6.77
C ASN A 181 5.99 -1.92 7.59
N GLY A 182 5.14 -2.93 7.66
CA GLY A 182 5.46 -4.23 8.18
C GLY A 182 5.77 -5.18 7.02
N TYR A 183 6.94 -5.79 7.04
CA TYR A 183 7.35 -6.83 6.11
C TYR A 183 7.37 -8.14 6.86
N CYS A 184 6.76 -9.17 6.32
CA CYS A 184 6.59 -10.44 7.01
C CYS A 184 6.96 -11.60 6.09
N ARG A 185 7.71 -12.57 6.62
CA ARG A 185 7.92 -13.87 6.00
C ARG A 185 7.63 -14.96 7.01
N ARG A 186 6.83 -15.94 6.60
CA ARG A 186 6.52 -17.12 7.41
C ARG A 186 7.46 -18.24 7.05
N LEU A 187 8.04 -18.89 8.06
CA LEU A 187 8.98 -19.99 7.93
C LEU A 187 8.58 -21.13 8.84
N LEU A 188 8.72 -22.38 8.40
CA LEU A 188 8.55 -23.51 9.30
C LEU A 188 9.68 -23.55 10.34
N PRO A 189 9.35 -23.73 11.64
CA PRO A 189 10.35 -23.95 12.68
C PRO A 189 11.23 -25.17 12.36
N GLY A 190 12.46 -25.19 12.87
CA GLY A 190 13.30 -26.38 12.81
C GLY A 190 12.64 -27.57 13.50
N GLY A 191 12.85 -28.78 12.98
CA GLY A 191 12.29 -30.00 13.55
C GLY A 191 11.75 -30.98 12.51
N LYS A 192 11.19 -32.11 12.96
CA LYS A 192 10.54 -33.13 12.13
C LYS A 192 9.04 -33.16 12.43
N GLY A 193 8.24 -33.56 11.44
CA GLY A 193 6.80 -33.70 11.55
C GLY A 193 6.01 -32.40 11.32
N ALA A 194 4.69 -32.50 11.43
CA ALA A 194 3.79 -31.40 11.19
C ALA A 194 3.86 -30.36 12.33
N ARG A 195 4.02 -29.09 11.96
CA ARG A 195 4.15 -27.94 12.88
C ARG A 195 3.63 -26.67 12.25
N PRO A 196 3.15 -25.69 13.05
CA PRO A 196 2.74 -24.41 12.51
C PRO A 196 3.95 -23.56 12.10
N PRO A 197 3.81 -22.67 11.11
CA PRO A 197 4.86 -21.71 10.75
C PRO A 197 5.07 -20.65 11.84
N GLU A 198 6.22 -20.02 11.80
CA GLU A 198 6.55 -18.81 12.56
C GLU A 198 6.67 -17.62 11.60
N ALA A 199 6.14 -16.46 11.99
CA ALA A 199 6.22 -15.24 11.22
C ALA A 199 7.37 -14.36 11.73
N TYR A 200 8.30 -14.04 10.83
CA TYR A 200 9.34 -13.04 11.04
C TYR A 200 8.84 -11.73 10.46
N CYS A 201 8.68 -10.71 11.28
CA CYS A 201 8.13 -9.43 10.90
C CYS A 201 9.12 -8.30 11.19
N ILE A 202 9.44 -7.50 10.18
CA ILE A 202 10.28 -6.31 10.26
C ILE A 202 9.39 -5.08 10.12
N ILE A 203 9.48 -4.13 11.06
CA ILE A 203 8.78 -2.84 10.97
C ILE A 203 9.78 -1.76 10.61
N SER A 204 9.47 -1.01 9.56
CA SER A 204 10.31 0.07 9.04
C SER A 204 9.47 1.25 8.55
N THR A 205 10.05 2.45 8.63
CA THR A 205 9.50 3.65 7.98
C THR A 205 9.79 3.66 6.47
N LEU A 206 10.73 2.83 6.01
CA LEU A 206 11.08 2.73 4.60
C LEU A 206 10.09 1.85 3.85
N ALA A 207 9.47 2.41 2.81
CA ALA A 207 8.67 1.65 1.86
C ALA A 207 9.60 1.10 0.77
N CYS A 208 10.00 -0.18 0.87
CA CYS A 208 10.86 -0.83 -0.12
C CYS A 208 10.74 -2.36 -0.03
N PHE A 209 9.76 -2.94 -0.73
CA PHE A 209 9.49 -4.37 -0.66
C PHE A 209 10.69 -5.22 -1.09
N GLY A 210 11.32 -4.92 -2.23
CA GLY A 210 12.44 -5.68 -2.77
C GLY A 210 13.67 -5.72 -1.83
N LEU A 211 13.96 -4.61 -1.14
CA LEU A 211 15.05 -4.57 -0.16
C LEU A 211 14.79 -5.50 1.03
N PHE A 212 13.58 -5.45 1.60
CA PHE A 212 13.21 -6.28 2.74
C PHE A 212 13.03 -7.75 2.36
N SER A 213 12.60 -8.04 1.13
CA SER A 213 12.59 -9.42 0.62
C SER A 213 13.99 -10.01 0.59
N LYS A 214 15.00 -9.28 0.09
CA LYS A 214 16.42 -9.70 0.14
C LYS A 214 16.92 -9.90 1.59
N ILE A 215 16.51 -9.05 2.52
CA ILE A 215 16.86 -9.22 3.94
C ILE A 215 16.25 -10.53 4.47
N PHE A 216 15.00 -10.85 4.10
CA PHE A 216 14.40 -12.11 4.50
C PHE A 216 15.03 -13.35 3.85
N ASP A 217 15.54 -13.26 2.62
CA ASP A 217 16.31 -14.34 2.02
C ASP A 217 17.54 -14.67 2.89
N GLU A 218 18.20 -13.64 3.40
CA GLU A 218 19.33 -13.79 4.31
C GLU A 218 18.92 -14.30 5.70
N VAL A 219 17.75 -13.89 6.20
CA VAL A 219 17.18 -14.42 7.46
C VAL A 219 16.84 -15.90 7.30
N GLU A 220 16.18 -16.29 6.21
CA GLU A 220 15.81 -17.67 5.93
C GLU A 220 17.03 -18.58 5.78
N LYS A 221 18.06 -18.15 5.01
CA LYS A 221 19.34 -18.85 4.88
C LYS A 221 19.97 -19.12 6.26
N ARG A 222 20.01 -18.12 7.13
CA ARG A 222 20.57 -18.29 8.49
C ARG A 222 19.70 -19.14 9.37
N ARG A 223 18.38 -19.05 9.19
CA ARG A 223 17.40 -19.85 9.94
C ARG A 223 17.58 -21.35 9.68
N GLN A 224 17.91 -21.73 8.45
CA GLN A 224 18.17 -23.13 8.07
C GLN A 224 19.40 -23.69 8.82
N ILE A 225 20.38 -22.85 9.15
CA ILE A 225 21.57 -23.26 9.91
C ILE A 225 21.25 -23.27 11.42
N SER A 226 20.87 -22.13 11.97
CA SER A 226 20.49 -21.97 13.39
C SER A 226 19.79 -20.64 13.64
N MET A 227 18.82 -20.63 14.54
CA MET A 227 18.20 -19.40 15.06
C MET A 227 19.22 -18.40 15.61
N ALA A 228 20.29 -18.90 16.26
CA ALA A 228 21.33 -18.06 16.82
C ALA A 228 22.08 -17.22 15.77
N MET A 229 22.03 -17.61 14.50
CA MET A 229 22.69 -16.88 13.40
C MET A 229 21.91 -15.65 12.93
N ILE A 230 20.61 -15.58 13.20
CA ILE A 230 19.75 -14.48 12.75
C ILE A 230 20.07 -13.20 13.52
N TYR A 231 20.19 -13.29 14.84
CA TYR A 231 20.30 -12.12 15.72
C TYR A 231 21.57 -11.29 15.50
N PRO A 232 22.77 -11.88 15.37
CA PRO A 232 23.98 -11.11 15.06
C PRO A 232 23.90 -10.40 13.69
N PHE A 233 23.26 -11.02 12.70
CA PHE A 233 23.01 -10.41 11.40
C PHE A 233 22.07 -9.20 11.52
N MET A 234 20.92 -9.36 12.19
CA MET A 234 19.95 -8.29 12.39
C MET A 234 20.51 -7.16 13.24
N GLN A 235 21.36 -7.46 14.25
CA GLN A 235 22.05 -6.45 15.01
C GLN A 235 23.02 -5.64 14.15
N LYS A 236 23.84 -6.29 13.34
CA LYS A 236 24.74 -5.59 12.39
C LYS A 236 23.98 -4.75 11.39
N LEU A 237 22.86 -5.26 10.84
CA LEU A 237 22.01 -4.50 9.93
C LEU A 237 21.48 -3.23 10.61
N ARG A 238 21.05 -3.32 11.87
CA ARG A 238 20.57 -2.17 12.62
C ARG A 238 21.65 -1.15 12.95
N GLU A 239 22.86 -1.63 13.28
CA GLU A 239 24.02 -0.79 13.62
C GLU A 239 24.67 -0.16 12.37
N SER A 240 24.38 -0.70 11.19
CA SER A 240 24.91 -0.18 9.93
C SER A 240 24.33 1.18 9.61
N PRO A 241 25.13 2.12 9.09
CA PRO A 241 24.63 3.43 8.69
C PRO A 241 23.58 3.25 7.58
N PHE A 242 22.43 3.90 7.77
CA PHE A 242 21.38 3.87 6.75
C PHE A 242 21.87 4.62 5.49
N PRO A 243 21.90 3.96 4.30
CA PRO A 243 22.47 4.57 3.12
C PRO A 243 21.60 5.72 2.59
N ALA A 244 22.23 6.72 1.96
CA ALA A 244 21.50 7.72 1.19
C ALA A 244 20.79 7.06 0.00
N PRO A 245 19.71 7.66 -0.55
CA PRO A 245 19.06 7.15 -1.75
C PRO A 245 20.04 6.86 -2.89
N GLY A 246 19.93 5.67 -3.49
CA GLY A 246 20.85 5.20 -4.54
C GLY A 246 22.17 4.60 -4.06
N ASN A 247 22.49 4.70 -2.76
CA ASN A 247 23.74 4.17 -2.22
C ASN A 247 23.57 2.75 -1.67
N THR A 248 24.67 2.01 -1.68
CA THR A 248 24.78 0.64 -1.19
C THR A 248 25.52 0.60 0.13
N VAL A 249 25.03 -0.19 1.08
CA VAL A 249 25.76 -0.56 2.29
C VAL A 249 26.17 -2.03 2.20
N GLU A 250 27.39 -2.32 2.64
CA GLU A 250 27.91 -3.68 2.73
C GLU A 250 27.91 -4.17 4.17
N ILE A 251 27.26 -5.30 4.41
CA ILE A 251 27.16 -5.94 5.72
C ILE A 251 27.99 -7.21 5.69
N LYS A 252 29.06 -7.22 6.50
CA LYS A 252 29.87 -8.42 6.68
C LYS A 252 29.22 -9.32 7.73
N SER A 253 28.84 -10.54 7.36
CA SER A 253 28.22 -11.52 8.24
C SER A 253 28.97 -12.84 8.15
N PHE A 254 29.25 -13.44 9.30
CA PHE A 254 29.91 -14.74 9.37
C PHE A 254 28.87 -15.86 9.36
N ILE A 255 29.12 -16.87 8.53
CA ILE A 255 28.36 -18.12 8.49
C ILE A 255 29.36 -19.27 8.73
N PRO A 256 29.14 -20.17 9.70
CA PRO A 256 30.13 -21.19 10.11
C PRO A 256 30.71 -22.02 8.97
N GLU A 257 29.88 -22.42 8.00
CA GLU A 257 30.31 -23.29 6.89
C GLU A 257 30.80 -22.52 5.65
N SER A 258 30.36 -21.27 5.49
CA SER A 258 30.67 -20.45 4.31
C SER A 258 31.68 -19.32 4.60
N GLY A 259 32.07 -19.13 5.86
CA GLY A 259 32.99 -18.06 6.27
C GLY A 259 32.33 -16.69 6.33
N THR A 260 33.10 -15.62 6.01
CA THR A 260 32.58 -14.25 6.02
C THR A 260 31.95 -13.93 4.66
N GLU A 261 30.66 -13.67 4.66
CA GLU A 261 29.91 -13.18 3.51
C GLU A 261 29.74 -11.67 3.55
N ILE A 262 29.72 -11.05 2.38
CA ILE A 262 29.41 -9.62 2.19
C ILE A 262 28.05 -9.53 1.54
N ILE A 263 27.09 -8.89 2.25
CA ILE A 263 25.73 -8.68 1.77
C ILE A 263 25.62 -7.22 1.37
N SER A 264 25.34 -6.97 0.09
CA SER A 264 25.18 -5.62 -0.46
C SER A 264 23.69 -5.26 -0.49
N LEU A 265 23.31 -4.22 0.24
CA LEU A 265 21.95 -3.70 0.29
C LEU A 265 21.93 -2.28 -0.27
N THR A 266 21.23 -2.09 -1.39
CA THR A 266 21.10 -0.80 -2.06
C THR A 266 19.76 -0.17 -1.69
N ARG A 267 19.79 1.08 -1.20
CA ARG A 267 18.56 1.85 -1.01
C ARG A 267 18.12 2.41 -2.37
N PRO A 268 16.86 2.22 -2.80
CA PRO A 268 16.36 2.81 -4.03
C PRO A 268 16.52 4.33 -4.07
N LEU A 269 16.77 4.88 -5.27
CA LEU A 269 16.90 6.32 -5.52
C LEU A 269 15.63 7.08 -5.18
N ASP A 270 14.49 6.53 -5.62
CA ASP A 270 13.16 7.06 -5.32
C ASP A 270 12.31 5.95 -4.75
N SER A 271 11.98 6.08 -3.45
CA SER A 271 11.16 5.10 -2.74
C SER A 271 9.74 4.95 -3.33
N TRP A 272 9.26 5.92 -4.10
CA TRP A 272 7.94 5.88 -4.71
C TRP A 272 7.89 5.11 -6.03
N LEU A 273 8.97 5.14 -6.82
CA LEU A 273 9.03 4.52 -8.14
C LEU A 273 9.71 3.15 -8.13
N GLU A 274 10.56 2.89 -7.13
CA GLU A 274 11.41 1.70 -7.09
C GLU A 274 11.08 0.71 -5.97
N HIS A 275 10.18 1.08 -5.03
CA HIS A 275 9.88 0.25 -3.86
C HIS A 275 8.88 -0.87 -4.12
N VAL A 276 8.20 -0.85 -5.26
CA VAL A 276 7.21 -1.85 -5.66
C VAL A 276 7.73 -2.74 -6.78
N ASN A 277 7.18 -3.92 -6.88
CA ASN A 277 7.38 -4.81 -8.01
C ASN A 277 6.11 -4.83 -8.88
N PHE A 278 6.15 -4.18 -10.04
CA PHE A 278 5.03 -4.20 -10.97
C PHE A 278 4.83 -5.54 -11.67
N ALA A 279 5.83 -6.44 -11.68
CA ALA A 279 5.68 -7.74 -12.34
C ALA A 279 4.45 -8.49 -11.84
N THR A 280 4.26 -8.59 -10.52
CA THR A 280 3.09 -9.27 -9.93
C THR A 280 1.76 -8.66 -10.37
N LEU A 281 1.69 -7.32 -10.54
CA LEU A 281 0.49 -6.65 -11.05
C LEU A 281 0.18 -7.08 -12.50
N PHE A 282 1.20 -7.15 -13.36
CA PHE A 282 1.06 -7.52 -14.77
C PHE A 282 0.92 -9.03 -14.98
N ASP A 283 1.36 -9.85 -14.03
CA ASP A 283 1.09 -11.30 -14.02
C ASP A 283 -0.39 -11.58 -13.70
N CYS A 284 -0.99 -10.77 -12.83
CA CYS A 284 -2.39 -10.94 -12.40
C CYS A 284 -3.40 -10.27 -13.34
N LEU A 285 -3.08 -9.11 -13.94
CA LEU A 285 -4.01 -8.26 -14.68
C LEU A 285 -3.44 -7.89 -16.06
N THR A 286 -4.33 -7.79 -17.04
CA THR A 286 -3.99 -7.22 -18.36
C THR A 286 -3.87 -5.71 -18.29
N ASP A 287 -3.20 -5.10 -19.29
CA ASP A 287 -3.02 -3.64 -19.38
C ASP A 287 -4.35 -2.88 -19.29
N THR A 288 -5.41 -3.42 -19.92
CA THR A 288 -6.75 -2.83 -19.90
C THR A 288 -7.43 -2.95 -18.54
N GLU A 289 -7.24 -4.06 -17.85
CA GLU A 289 -7.76 -4.26 -16.48
C GLU A 289 -7.04 -3.36 -15.49
N ILE A 290 -5.71 -3.17 -15.65
CA ILE A 290 -4.93 -2.21 -14.85
C ILE A 290 -5.48 -0.80 -15.04
N LEU A 291 -5.85 -0.40 -16.27
CA LEU A 291 -6.48 0.92 -16.50
C LEU A 291 -7.82 1.07 -15.79
N VAL A 292 -8.64 0.03 -15.72
CA VAL A 292 -9.91 0.05 -14.96
C VAL A 292 -9.65 0.26 -13.49
N VAL A 293 -8.70 -0.49 -12.91
CA VAL A 293 -8.30 -0.35 -11.51
C VAL A 293 -7.71 1.04 -11.24
N PHE A 294 -6.83 1.54 -12.12
CA PHE A 294 -6.25 2.87 -12.02
C PHE A 294 -7.33 3.96 -12.08
N ALA A 295 -8.32 3.82 -12.99
CA ALA A 295 -9.43 4.76 -13.12
C ALA A 295 -10.26 4.86 -11.84
N ALA A 296 -10.52 3.72 -11.19
CA ALA A 296 -11.21 3.66 -9.91
C ALA A 296 -10.35 4.28 -8.79
N ALA A 297 -9.06 3.93 -8.72
CA ALA A 297 -8.15 4.42 -7.69
C ALA A 297 -7.92 5.93 -7.78
N VAL A 298 -7.68 6.48 -8.98
CA VAL A 298 -7.43 7.92 -9.18
C VAL A 298 -8.62 8.80 -8.80
N LEU A 299 -9.84 8.26 -8.80
CA LEU A 299 -11.06 8.93 -8.36
C LEU A 299 -11.51 8.51 -6.96
N GLU A 300 -10.63 7.91 -6.19
CA GLU A 300 -10.84 7.53 -4.78
C GLU A 300 -12.11 6.67 -4.60
N ARG A 301 -12.23 5.59 -5.37
CA ARG A 301 -13.31 4.60 -5.20
C ARG A 301 -12.95 3.54 -4.18
N ARG A 302 -13.95 2.76 -3.76
CA ARG A 302 -13.77 1.58 -2.91
C ARG A 302 -13.34 0.41 -3.79
N ILE A 303 -12.17 -0.17 -3.49
CA ILE A 303 -11.59 -1.28 -4.26
C ILE A 303 -11.18 -2.39 -3.31
N VAL A 304 -11.63 -3.61 -3.59
CA VAL A 304 -11.21 -4.84 -2.93
C VAL A 304 -10.49 -5.73 -3.92
N PHE A 305 -9.32 -6.19 -3.54
CA PHE A 305 -8.54 -7.19 -4.27
C PHE A 305 -8.69 -8.54 -3.58
N ILE A 306 -8.91 -9.60 -4.35
CA ILE A 306 -9.10 -10.96 -3.86
C ILE A 306 -7.96 -11.84 -4.39
N ALA A 307 -7.32 -12.59 -3.49
CA ALA A 307 -6.36 -13.64 -3.83
C ALA A 307 -6.24 -14.65 -2.68
N ASP A 308 -5.66 -15.80 -2.96
CA ASP A 308 -5.32 -16.79 -1.93
C ASP A 308 -4.01 -16.42 -1.23
N GLU A 309 -3.02 -15.93 -1.98
CA GLU A 309 -1.68 -15.64 -1.51
C GLU A 309 -1.56 -14.21 -0.94
N LEU A 310 -1.00 -14.11 0.26
CA LEU A 310 -0.78 -12.82 0.94
C LEU A 310 0.26 -11.96 0.23
N GLY A 311 1.27 -12.59 -0.36
CA GLY A 311 2.30 -11.94 -1.16
C GLY A 311 1.69 -11.23 -2.37
N THR A 312 0.85 -11.91 -3.13
CA THR A 312 0.13 -11.36 -4.28
C THR A 312 -0.74 -10.18 -3.89
N LEU A 313 -1.60 -10.33 -2.84
CA LEU A 313 -2.43 -9.23 -2.34
C LEU A 313 -1.61 -7.99 -2.02
N SER A 314 -0.58 -8.16 -1.20
CA SER A 314 0.20 -7.02 -0.73
C SER A 314 0.96 -6.34 -1.87
N GLN A 315 1.60 -7.09 -2.78
CA GLN A 315 2.36 -6.54 -3.90
C GLN A 315 1.47 -5.79 -4.88
N VAL A 316 0.32 -6.36 -5.26
CA VAL A 316 -0.62 -5.71 -6.20
C VAL A 316 -1.18 -4.43 -5.63
N ILE A 317 -1.61 -4.42 -4.36
CA ILE A 317 -2.19 -3.20 -3.74
C ILE A 317 -1.14 -2.09 -3.63
N HIS A 318 0.08 -2.41 -3.23
CA HIS A 318 1.17 -1.43 -3.19
C HIS A 318 1.52 -0.93 -4.59
N ALA A 319 1.53 -1.80 -5.60
CA ALA A 319 1.75 -1.43 -6.99
C ALA A 319 0.67 -0.46 -7.49
N VAL A 320 -0.61 -0.75 -7.24
CA VAL A 320 -1.73 0.15 -7.59
C VAL A 320 -1.60 1.51 -6.92
N ALA A 321 -1.24 1.55 -5.62
CA ALA A 321 -0.98 2.82 -4.94
C ALA A 321 0.19 3.59 -5.54
N ALA A 322 1.24 2.90 -6.02
CA ALA A 322 2.39 3.52 -6.67
C ALA A 322 2.07 4.13 -8.04
N LEU A 323 1.06 3.60 -8.77
CA LEU A 323 0.59 4.20 -10.02
C LEU A 323 0.02 5.62 -9.84
N LEU A 324 -0.36 5.99 -8.60
CA LEU A 324 -0.91 7.31 -8.28
C LEU A 324 0.17 8.39 -8.10
N TYR A 325 1.47 8.06 -8.12
CA TYR A 325 2.55 9.05 -8.00
C TYR A 325 2.38 10.21 -9.00
N PRO A 326 2.48 11.49 -8.58
CA PRO A 326 3.02 12.02 -7.32
C PRO A 326 2.01 12.14 -6.18
N PHE A 327 0.79 11.67 -6.35
CA PHE A 327 -0.25 11.74 -5.34
C PHE A 327 -0.13 10.54 -4.39
N THR A 328 -0.51 10.75 -3.13
CA THR A 328 -0.48 9.71 -2.12
C THR A 328 -1.90 9.35 -1.72
N TRP A 329 -2.23 8.05 -1.70
CA TRP A 329 -3.52 7.56 -1.23
C TRP A 329 -3.77 7.95 0.23
N GLN A 330 -4.88 8.64 0.49
CA GLN A 330 -5.17 9.27 1.79
C GLN A 330 -6.20 8.52 2.64
N HIS A 331 -6.91 7.59 2.04
CA HIS A 331 -7.98 6.84 2.70
C HIS A 331 -7.46 5.53 3.30
N THR A 332 -8.39 4.68 3.76
CA THR A 332 -8.07 3.38 4.32
C THR A 332 -7.25 2.55 3.33
N PHE A 333 -6.14 2.01 3.81
CA PHE A 333 -5.21 1.19 3.05
C PHE A 333 -4.82 -0.01 3.91
N ILE A 334 -5.37 -1.18 3.59
CA ILE A 334 -5.07 -2.43 4.29
C ILE A 334 -4.78 -3.49 3.24
N SER A 335 -3.50 -3.75 3.01
CA SER A 335 -3.05 -4.69 1.97
C SER A 335 -3.47 -6.13 2.22
N ILE A 336 -3.70 -6.49 3.47
CA ILE A 336 -4.22 -7.79 3.89
C ILE A 336 -5.18 -7.53 5.05
N VAL A 337 -6.46 -7.76 4.86
CA VAL A 337 -7.48 -7.60 5.90
C VAL A 337 -7.50 -8.86 6.76
N PRO A 338 -7.15 -8.77 8.05
CA PRO A 338 -7.36 -9.89 8.97
C PRO A 338 -8.85 -10.27 9.05
N GLU A 339 -9.15 -11.57 9.12
CA GLU A 339 -10.54 -12.10 9.19
C GLU A 339 -11.38 -11.38 10.25
N ILE A 340 -10.80 -11.11 11.43
CA ILE A 340 -11.48 -10.40 12.53
C ILE A 340 -11.86 -8.95 12.19
N LEU A 341 -11.28 -8.36 11.14
CA LEU A 341 -11.51 -6.98 10.70
C LEU A 341 -12.30 -6.91 9.39
N ILE A 342 -12.86 -8.02 8.90
CA ILE A 342 -13.52 -8.07 7.58
C ILE A 342 -14.66 -7.05 7.43
N ASP A 343 -15.31 -6.67 8.52
CA ASP A 343 -16.37 -5.65 8.52
C ASP A 343 -15.88 -4.27 8.00
N VAL A 344 -14.57 -4.05 7.85
CA VAL A 344 -14.03 -2.82 7.23
C VAL A 344 -14.51 -2.63 5.80
N VAL A 345 -14.89 -3.69 5.08
CA VAL A 345 -15.46 -3.63 3.73
C VAL A 345 -16.78 -2.87 3.70
N MET A 346 -17.49 -2.78 4.84
CA MET A 346 -18.75 -2.04 4.99
C MET A 346 -18.54 -0.53 5.16
N ALA A 347 -17.28 -0.06 5.25
CA ALA A 347 -17.01 1.37 5.42
C ALA A 347 -17.50 2.18 4.21
N PRO A 348 -18.20 3.30 4.42
CA PRO A 348 -18.71 4.14 3.32
C PRO A 348 -17.62 5.01 2.67
N THR A 349 -16.46 5.11 3.30
CA THR A 349 -15.33 5.92 2.81
C THR A 349 -14.51 5.14 1.78
N PRO A 350 -13.80 5.80 0.86
CA PRO A 350 -12.89 5.14 -0.07
C PRO A 350 -11.86 4.26 0.64
N TYR A 351 -11.46 3.17 -0.01
CA TYR A 351 -10.42 2.28 0.51
C TYR A 351 -9.75 1.45 -0.59
N LEU A 352 -8.55 0.96 -0.28
CA LEU A 352 -7.86 -0.12 -0.97
C LEU A 352 -7.68 -1.27 0.03
N LEU A 353 -8.35 -2.39 -0.20
CA LEU A 353 -8.34 -3.55 0.69
C LEU A 353 -7.92 -4.82 -0.05
N GLY A 354 -7.06 -5.63 0.59
CA GLY A 354 -6.76 -7.00 0.18
C GLY A 354 -7.49 -7.99 1.06
N VAL A 355 -8.29 -8.87 0.47
CA VAL A 355 -9.09 -9.86 1.16
C VAL A 355 -8.76 -11.24 0.62
N GLN A 356 -8.54 -12.21 1.49
CA GLN A 356 -8.30 -13.59 1.09
C GLN A 356 -9.56 -14.21 0.47
N LYS A 357 -9.38 -15.06 -0.55
CA LYS A 357 -10.46 -15.61 -1.38
C LYS A 357 -11.53 -16.32 -0.59
N HIS A 358 -11.18 -17.00 0.51
CA HIS A 358 -12.14 -17.70 1.37
C HIS A 358 -13.13 -16.77 2.11
N LEU A 359 -12.85 -15.44 2.14
CA LEU A 359 -13.73 -14.42 2.73
C LEU A 359 -14.58 -13.68 1.68
N LEU A 360 -14.52 -14.10 0.42
CA LEU A 360 -15.19 -13.42 -0.70
C LEU A 360 -16.70 -13.27 -0.49
N ASP A 361 -17.36 -14.30 0.04
CA ASP A 361 -18.81 -14.28 0.28
C ASP A 361 -19.25 -13.16 1.25
N LEU A 362 -18.33 -12.68 2.10
CA LEU A 362 -18.58 -11.58 3.04
C LEU A 362 -18.44 -10.19 2.39
N VAL A 363 -17.93 -10.12 1.15
CA VAL A 363 -17.63 -8.88 0.43
C VAL A 363 -18.70 -8.53 -0.61
N THR A 364 -19.40 -9.52 -1.16
CA THR A 364 -20.20 -9.39 -2.40
C THR A 364 -21.51 -8.60 -2.27
N ASP A 365 -21.99 -8.32 -1.07
CA ASP A 365 -23.29 -7.64 -0.84
C ASP A 365 -23.25 -6.10 -0.96
N GLN A 366 -22.17 -5.53 -1.52
CA GLN A 366 -21.97 -4.07 -1.57
C GLN A 366 -22.20 -3.52 -2.98
N SER A 367 -23.10 -2.54 -3.13
CA SER A 367 -23.15 -1.65 -4.28
C SER A 367 -21.99 -0.64 -4.25
N ASP A 368 -21.62 -0.06 -5.38
CA ASP A 368 -20.56 0.95 -5.52
C ASP A 368 -19.15 0.45 -5.13
N LEU A 369 -18.86 -0.82 -5.36
CA LEU A 369 -17.61 -1.48 -5.04
C LEU A 369 -17.00 -2.09 -6.30
N LEU A 370 -15.69 -1.91 -6.49
CA LEU A 370 -14.92 -2.66 -7.47
C LEU A 370 -14.23 -3.83 -6.75
N VAL A 371 -14.59 -5.07 -7.11
CA VAL A 371 -13.97 -6.30 -6.60
C VAL A 371 -13.15 -6.94 -7.70
N VAL A 372 -11.85 -7.07 -7.47
CA VAL A 372 -10.85 -7.54 -8.45
C VAL A 372 -10.30 -8.89 -8.00
N ASP A 373 -10.59 -9.95 -8.75
CA ASP A 373 -10.00 -11.27 -8.52
C ASP A 373 -8.63 -11.35 -9.19
N LEU A 374 -7.61 -11.63 -8.40
CA LEU A 374 -6.21 -11.77 -8.83
C LEU A 374 -5.81 -13.23 -9.06
N SER A 375 -6.69 -14.19 -8.80
CA SER A 375 -6.38 -15.62 -8.90
C SER A 375 -6.05 -16.03 -10.33
N GLU A 376 -5.19 -17.02 -10.51
CA GLU A 376 -4.86 -17.55 -11.84
C GLU A 376 -6.05 -18.27 -12.50
N ASP A 377 -6.87 -18.96 -11.71
CA ASP A 377 -8.02 -19.75 -12.14
C ASP A 377 -9.32 -18.95 -12.23
N LYS A 378 -9.24 -17.61 -12.15
CA LYS A 378 -10.41 -16.73 -12.18
C LYS A 378 -11.24 -16.88 -13.45
N LYS A 379 -12.54 -16.91 -13.30
CA LYS A 379 -13.50 -16.89 -14.43
C LYS A 379 -13.63 -15.48 -15.00
N GLU A 380 -13.73 -14.50 -14.12
CA GLU A 380 -13.85 -13.08 -14.43
C GLU A 380 -12.94 -12.30 -13.49
N THR A 381 -12.27 -11.28 -14.02
CA THR A 381 -11.37 -10.42 -13.20
C THR A 381 -12.17 -9.49 -12.29
N PHE A 382 -13.28 -8.96 -12.76
CA PHE A 382 -14.13 -8.06 -11.99
C PHE A 382 -15.39 -8.78 -11.51
N ILE A 383 -15.38 -9.25 -10.26
CA ILE A 383 -16.52 -9.94 -9.63
C ILE A 383 -17.67 -8.96 -9.38
N ALA A 384 -17.36 -7.72 -9.01
CA ALA A 384 -18.29 -6.62 -8.89
C ALA A 384 -17.68 -5.34 -9.43
N SER A 385 -18.48 -4.49 -10.05
CA SER A 385 -18.08 -3.18 -10.58
C SER A 385 -19.25 -2.21 -10.58
N VAL A 386 -18.96 -0.91 -10.57
CA VAL A 386 -19.96 0.15 -10.75
C VAL A 386 -20.42 0.23 -12.21
N GLY A 387 -19.57 -0.25 -13.14
CA GLY A 387 -19.88 -0.37 -14.57
C GLY A 387 -19.50 0.84 -15.43
N ASP A 388 -18.97 1.91 -14.82
CA ASP A 388 -18.54 3.12 -15.54
C ASP A 388 -17.01 3.29 -15.59
N GLU A 389 -16.23 2.38 -14.95
CA GLU A 389 -14.77 2.49 -14.78
C GLU A 389 -14.04 2.70 -16.10
N GLY A 390 -14.43 1.96 -17.15
CA GLY A 390 -13.82 2.08 -18.48
C GLY A 390 -14.02 3.45 -19.16
N SER A 391 -14.97 4.26 -18.68
CA SER A 391 -15.30 5.59 -19.21
C SER A 391 -14.77 6.74 -18.35
N LEU A 392 -14.17 6.48 -17.19
CA LEU A 392 -13.73 7.50 -16.24
C LEU A 392 -12.54 8.32 -16.77
N LEU A 393 -11.59 7.65 -17.40
CA LEU A 393 -10.39 8.31 -17.95
C LEU A 393 -10.67 8.84 -19.36
N PRO A 394 -10.02 9.96 -19.77
CA PRO A 394 -10.13 10.48 -21.13
C PRO A 394 -9.63 9.44 -22.16
N PRO A 395 -10.41 9.07 -23.21
CA PRO A 395 -10.06 7.98 -24.13
C PRO A 395 -8.69 8.13 -24.80
N LYS A 396 -8.32 9.36 -25.19
CA LYS A 396 -7.01 9.62 -25.77
C LYS A 396 -5.87 9.31 -24.81
N LEU A 397 -6.04 9.64 -23.53
CA LEU A 397 -5.01 9.38 -22.50
C LEU A 397 -4.94 7.90 -22.14
N GLN A 398 -6.06 7.18 -22.19
CA GLN A 398 -6.07 5.71 -22.07
C GLN A 398 -5.22 5.07 -23.17
N SER A 399 -5.46 5.47 -24.44
CA SER A 399 -4.67 4.94 -25.57
C SER A 399 -3.18 5.26 -25.44
N GLU A 400 -2.81 6.45 -24.96
CA GLU A 400 -1.42 6.83 -24.74
C GLU A 400 -0.74 6.01 -23.64
N ILE A 401 -1.46 5.67 -22.56
CA ILE A 401 -0.93 4.76 -21.53
C ILE A 401 -0.72 3.36 -22.11
N LEU A 402 -1.73 2.81 -22.83
CA LEU A 402 -1.62 1.49 -23.45
C LEU A 402 -0.50 1.42 -24.48
N GLU A 403 -0.30 2.47 -25.27
CA GLU A 403 0.83 2.58 -26.22
C GLU A 403 2.16 2.58 -25.47
N ALA A 404 2.28 3.35 -24.38
CA ALA A 404 3.50 3.38 -23.57
C ALA A 404 3.78 2.04 -22.86
N LEU A 405 2.73 1.32 -22.48
CA LEU A 405 2.84 -0.02 -21.88
C LEU A 405 3.11 -1.13 -22.91
N SER A 406 2.87 -0.91 -24.21
CA SER A 406 3.03 -1.97 -25.23
C SER A 406 4.41 -2.62 -25.26
N ASP A 407 5.42 -1.94 -24.77
CA ASP A 407 6.82 -2.39 -24.74
C ASP A 407 7.26 -3.01 -23.40
N TRP A 408 6.37 -3.09 -22.39
CA TRP A 408 6.77 -3.62 -21.09
C TRP A 408 7.25 -5.07 -21.13
N GLN A 409 6.72 -5.88 -22.04
CA GLN A 409 7.15 -7.28 -22.22
C GLN A 409 8.59 -7.41 -22.75
N LYS A 410 9.16 -6.32 -23.26
CA LYS A 410 10.56 -6.26 -23.71
C LYS A 410 11.51 -5.92 -22.58
N ALA A 411 11.01 -5.50 -21.43
CA ALA A 411 11.84 -5.21 -20.27
C ALA A 411 12.59 -6.47 -19.84
N SER A 412 13.90 -6.38 -19.77
CA SER A 412 14.78 -7.51 -19.42
C SER A 412 14.98 -7.65 -17.92
N THR A 413 14.67 -6.60 -17.15
CA THR A 413 14.81 -6.55 -15.69
C THR A 413 13.58 -5.95 -15.03
N GLY A 414 13.34 -6.28 -13.75
CA GLY A 414 12.26 -5.67 -12.96
C GLY A 414 12.42 -4.15 -12.82
N GLU A 415 13.65 -3.64 -12.80
CA GLU A 415 13.91 -2.19 -12.74
C GLU A 415 13.50 -1.49 -14.03
N GLU A 416 13.75 -2.12 -15.18
CA GLU A 416 13.33 -1.59 -16.48
C GLU A 416 11.80 -1.61 -16.61
N LEU A 417 11.14 -2.68 -16.17
CA LEU A 417 9.69 -2.77 -16.09
C LEU A 417 9.12 -1.64 -15.20
N ASN A 418 9.66 -1.48 -13.99
CA ASN A 418 9.22 -0.45 -13.06
C ASN A 418 9.36 0.94 -13.67
N ARG A 419 10.44 1.21 -14.40
CA ARG A 419 10.66 2.48 -15.09
C ARG A 419 9.61 2.73 -16.18
N VAL A 420 9.36 1.75 -17.05
CA VAL A 420 8.39 1.86 -18.15
C VAL A 420 6.99 2.13 -17.59
N VAL A 421 6.55 1.36 -16.61
CA VAL A 421 5.23 1.50 -15.99
C VAL A 421 5.09 2.85 -15.28
N SER A 422 6.07 3.21 -14.45
CA SER A 422 6.05 4.47 -13.71
C SER A 422 6.00 5.68 -14.66
N GLU A 423 6.78 5.67 -15.75
CA GLU A 423 6.78 6.75 -16.73
C GLU A 423 5.46 6.88 -17.49
N ALA A 424 4.80 5.76 -17.82
CA ALA A 424 3.50 5.77 -18.51
C ALA A 424 2.42 6.48 -17.67
N PHE A 425 2.27 6.10 -16.39
CA PHE A 425 1.27 6.69 -15.50
C PHE A 425 1.66 8.10 -15.03
N LEU A 426 2.93 8.38 -14.80
CA LEU A 426 3.40 9.73 -14.49
C LEU A 426 3.12 10.71 -15.63
N HIS A 427 3.30 10.27 -16.89
CA HIS A 427 3.00 11.08 -18.06
C HIS A 427 1.52 11.47 -18.15
N PHE A 428 0.62 10.59 -17.73
CA PHE A 428 -0.81 10.91 -17.60
C PHE A 428 -1.03 12.11 -16.67
N PHE A 429 -0.38 12.15 -15.50
CA PHE A 429 -0.51 13.27 -14.57
C PHE A 429 0.18 14.53 -15.09
N VAL A 430 1.33 14.41 -15.75
CA VAL A 430 1.99 15.55 -16.42
C VAL A 430 1.06 16.22 -17.42
N LYS A 431 0.31 15.45 -18.22
CA LYS A 431 -0.62 15.99 -19.23
C LYS A 431 -1.91 16.55 -18.63
N THR A 432 -2.41 15.95 -17.56
CA THR A 432 -3.68 16.34 -16.97
C THR A 432 -3.54 17.51 -16.00
N VAL A 433 -2.56 17.45 -15.10
CA VAL A 433 -2.43 18.42 -14.01
C VAL A 433 -1.07 19.13 -13.93
N GLY A 434 -0.11 18.79 -14.78
CA GLY A 434 1.26 19.36 -14.71
C GLY A 434 1.37 20.88 -14.86
N HIS A 435 0.30 21.56 -15.24
CA HIS A 435 0.25 23.02 -15.33
C HIS A 435 -0.20 23.70 -14.02
N TYR A 436 -0.33 22.95 -12.90
CA TYR A 436 -0.88 23.43 -11.63
C TYR A 436 -0.15 24.66 -11.08
N ALA A 437 1.18 24.69 -11.17
CA ALA A 437 2.00 25.78 -10.62
C ALA A 437 1.65 27.16 -11.20
N SER A 438 1.19 27.23 -12.47
CA SER A 438 0.76 28.47 -13.12
C SER A 438 -0.54 29.04 -12.56
N TYR A 439 -1.23 28.28 -11.69
CA TYR A 439 -2.50 28.67 -11.07
C TYR A 439 -2.42 28.79 -9.56
N VAL A 440 -1.23 28.79 -8.98
CA VAL A 440 -0.97 29.13 -7.59
C VAL A 440 -0.55 30.59 -7.53
N LYS A 441 -1.30 31.41 -6.82
CA LYS A 441 -0.98 32.82 -6.56
C LYS A 441 -0.41 32.95 -5.17
N TYR A 442 0.76 33.52 -5.07
CA TYR A 442 1.38 33.84 -3.80
C TYR A 442 1.03 35.27 -3.37
N SER A 443 0.84 35.47 -2.07
CA SER A 443 0.63 36.79 -1.49
C SER A 443 1.91 37.64 -1.65
N GLN A 444 1.80 38.96 -1.51
CA GLN A 444 2.97 39.86 -1.56
C GLN A 444 3.99 39.56 -0.46
N SER A 445 3.57 38.98 0.68
CA SER A 445 4.45 38.52 1.76
C SER A 445 5.17 37.20 1.42
N GLY A 446 4.74 36.45 0.39
CA GLY A 446 5.31 35.17 0.01
C GLY A 446 5.05 34.01 0.98
N GLU A 447 4.22 34.22 2.02
CA GLU A 447 4.03 33.26 3.10
C GLU A 447 3.04 32.13 2.76
N SER A 448 2.10 32.36 1.85
CA SER A 448 1.13 31.34 1.43
C SER A 448 0.71 31.50 -0.03
N GLY A 449 0.54 30.39 -0.71
CA GLY A 449 -0.07 30.31 -2.02
C GLY A 449 -1.58 30.11 -1.95
N LEU A 450 -2.31 30.49 -3.00
CA LEU A 450 -3.73 30.21 -3.19
C LEU A 450 -3.93 29.58 -4.57
N PHE A 451 -4.45 28.38 -4.63
CA PHE A 451 -4.72 27.65 -5.88
C PHE A 451 -6.06 28.04 -6.50
N GLU A 452 -6.03 28.54 -7.73
CA GLU A 452 -7.22 28.99 -8.47
C GLU A 452 -7.93 27.78 -9.17
N LYS A 453 -8.55 26.87 -8.40
CA LYS A 453 -9.21 25.63 -8.90
C LYS A 453 -10.03 25.85 -10.19
N ARG A 454 -10.87 26.90 -10.22
CA ARG A 454 -11.78 27.16 -11.35
C ARG A 454 -11.04 27.60 -12.63
N ARG A 455 -9.99 28.41 -12.51
CA ARG A 455 -9.18 28.84 -13.65
C ARG A 455 -8.33 27.69 -14.18
N PHE A 456 -7.80 26.89 -13.28
CA PHE A 456 -6.96 25.73 -13.58
C PHE A 456 -7.67 24.75 -14.53
N TYR A 457 -8.80 24.15 -14.13
CA TYR A 457 -9.45 23.16 -15.00
C TYR A 457 -10.09 23.76 -16.26
N LYS A 458 -10.50 25.03 -16.24
CA LYS A 458 -11.03 25.73 -17.41
C LYS A 458 -9.98 25.97 -18.49
N ALA A 459 -8.70 26.04 -18.16
CA ALA A 459 -7.60 26.21 -19.10
C ALA A 459 -7.35 24.96 -19.96
N ILE A 460 -7.89 23.82 -19.59
CA ILE A 460 -7.74 22.57 -20.34
C ILE A 460 -8.63 22.62 -21.58
N GLU A 461 -8.03 22.52 -22.78
CA GLU A 461 -8.72 22.62 -24.07
C GLU A 461 -9.65 21.42 -24.32
N SER A 462 -9.17 20.19 -24.09
CA SER A 462 -9.93 18.96 -24.29
C SER A 462 -11.12 18.87 -23.31
N LYS A 463 -12.31 18.73 -23.85
CA LYS A 463 -13.55 18.60 -23.03
C LYS A 463 -13.54 17.35 -22.15
N THR A 464 -13.08 16.22 -22.68
CA THR A 464 -13.00 14.95 -21.92
C THR A 464 -11.98 15.03 -20.81
N THR A 465 -10.77 15.55 -21.08
CA THR A 465 -9.74 15.78 -20.08
C THR A 465 -10.20 16.78 -19.01
N ARG A 466 -10.86 17.86 -19.43
CA ARG A 466 -11.43 18.87 -18.51
C ARG A 466 -12.47 18.24 -17.58
N HIS A 467 -13.33 17.36 -18.11
CA HIS A 467 -14.34 16.67 -17.32
C HIS A 467 -13.71 15.76 -16.26
N PHE A 468 -12.70 14.98 -16.67
CA PHE A 468 -11.92 14.14 -15.75
C PHE A 468 -11.24 14.99 -14.67
N VAL A 469 -10.46 16.01 -15.05
CA VAL A 469 -9.73 16.86 -14.12
C VAL A 469 -10.67 17.57 -13.15
N LYS A 470 -11.87 17.98 -13.60
CA LYS A 470 -12.89 18.57 -12.70
C LYS A 470 -13.30 17.60 -11.58
N LYS A 471 -13.36 16.28 -11.84
CA LYS A 471 -13.62 15.27 -10.82
C LYS A 471 -12.37 15.04 -9.96
N PHE A 472 -11.20 14.89 -10.58
CA PHE A 472 -9.96 14.58 -9.90
C PHE A 472 -9.52 15.65 -8.89
N ILE A 473 -9.70 16.93 -9.19
CA ILE A 473 -9.38 18.04 -8.25
C ILE A 473 -10.32 18.11 -7.03
N GLN A 474 -11.34 17.25 -6.94
CA GLN A 474 -12.20 17.10 -5.76
C GLN A 474 -11.72 15.97 -4.83
N THR A 475 -10.75 15.17 -5.28
CA THR A 475 -10.18 14.09 -4.48
C THR A 475 -9.34 14.65 -3.32
N GLN A 476 -9.27 13.89 -2.23
CA GLN A 476 -8.48 14.27 -1.06
C GLN A 476 -6.98 14.24 -1.37
N MET A 477 -6.53 13.28 -2.19
CA MET A 477 -5.12 13.20 -2.60
C MET A 477 -4.68 14.43 -3.39
N PHE A 478 -5.52 14.97 -4.29
CA PHE A 478 -5.21 16.20 -5.02
C PHE A 478 -5.24 17.42 -4.10
N ASP A 479 -6.20 17.48 -3.18
CA ASP A 479 -6.35 18.61 -2.25
C ASP A 479 -5.11 18.73 -1.33
N LEU A 480 -4.63 17.61 -0.77
CA LEU A 480 -3.42 17.60 0.06
C LEU A 480 -2.16 17.92 -0.74
N PHE A 481 -2.03 17.40 -1.95
CA PHE A 481 -0.93 17.77 -2.84
C PHE A 481 -0.87 19.28 -3.08
N ILE A 482 -2.00 19.92 -3.33
CA ILE A 482 -2.08 21.38 -3.52
C ILE A 482 -1.80 22.14 -2.23
N GLN A 483 -2.30 21.68 -1.08
CA GLN A 483 -1.98 22.31 0.21
C GLN A 483 -0.47 22.30 0.49
N ASP A 484 0.23 21.23 0.15
CA ASP A 484 1.69 21.19 0.29
C ASP A 484 2.38 22.17 -0.65
N VAL A 485 1.89 22.31 -1.89
CA VAL A 485 2.39 23.31 -2.83
C VAL A 485 2.13 24.73 -2.34
N GLU A 486 0.96 25.02 -1.78
CA GLU A 486 0.59 26.33 -1.23
C GLU A 486 1.45 26.74 -0.03
N ARG A 487 1.90 25.76 0.76
CA ARG A 487 2.80 25.97 1.93
C ARG A 487 4.25 26.17 1.54
N GLN A 488 4.66 25.69 0.36
CA GLN A 488 6.04 25.86 -0.10
C GLN A 488 6.28 27.30 -0.57
N GLN A 489 7.44 27.87 -0.21
CA GLN A 489 7.84 29.16 -0.75
C GLN A 489 8.06 29.07 -2.26
N PRO A 490 7.83 30.19 -3.01
CA PRO A 490 8.13 30.22 -4.43
C PRO A 490 9.60 29.89 -4.67
N GLY A 491 9.86 28.75 -5.26
CA GLY A 491 11.22 28.28 -5.54
C GLY A 491 11.18 27.11 -6.54
N PRO A 492 12.33 26.66 -7.03
CA PRO A 492 12.37 25.50 -7.91
C PRO A 492 11.86 24.26 -7.14
N HIS A 493 10.67 23.79 -7.53
CA HIS A 493 10.17 22.52 -7.03
C HIS A 493 11.16 21.41 -7.37
N GLN A 494 11.49 20.58 -6.37
CA GLN A 494 12.37 19.43 -6.53
C GLN A 494 11.53 18.16 -6.66
N GLY A 495 11.99 17.21 -7.46
CA GLY A 495 11.36 15.89 -7.61
C GLY A 495 11.17 15.48 -9.07
N VAL A 496 10.97 14.19 -9.26
CA VAL A 496 10.83 13.56 -10.58
C VAL A 496 9.63 14.12 -11.35
N PHE A 497 8.50 14.33 -10.69
CA PHE A 497 7.29 14.87 -11.32
C PHE A 497 7.53 16.26 -11.91
N HIS A 498 8.14 17.16 -11.16
CA HIS A 498 8.42 18.51 -11.64
C HIS A 498 9.41 18.51 -12.82
N LYS A 499 10.46 17.68 -12.75
CA LYS A 499 11.39 17.48 -13.85
C LYS A 499 10.66 17.05 -15.13
N LYS A 500 9.77 16.07 -15.03
CA LYS A 500 8.97 15.59 -16.17
C LYS A 500 8.00 16.64 -16.72
N ILE A 501 7.47 17.51 -15.87
CA ILE A 501 6.66 18.67 -16.31
C ILE A 501 7.50 19.62 -17.17
N LEU A 502 8.71 19.98 -16.72
CA LEU A 502 9.60 20.85 -17.47
C LEU A 502 10.01 20.23 -18.83
N GLU A 503 10.40 18.97 -18.83
CA GLU A 503 10.72 18.21 -20.06
C GLU A 503 9.56 18.25 -21.06
N TYR A 504 8.33 18.03 -20.59
CA TYR A 504 7.12 18.07 -21.42
C TYR A 504 6.84 19.48 -21.98
N GLN A 505 6.99 20.51 -21.15
CA GLN A 505 6.80 21.90 -21.58
C GLN A 505 7.81 22.32 -22.64
N ASP A 506 9.07 21.94 -22.49
CA ASP A 506 10.13 22.25 -23.45
C ASP A 506 9.94 21.52 -24.78
N LYS A 507 9.51 20.25 -24.73
CA LYS A 507 9.13 19.50 -25.94
C LYS A 507 8.00 20.21 -26.69
N LYS A 508 6.96 20.63 -25.97
CA LYS A 508 5.81 21.33 -26.56
C LYS A 508 6.19 22.70 -27.17
N LYS A 509 7.11 23.42 -26.55
CA LYS A 509 7.66 24.67 -27.11
C LYS A 509 8.40 24.41 -28.43
N ARG A 510 9.30 23.42 -28.46
CA ARG A 510 10.07 23.05 -29.66
C ARG A 510 9.16 22.60 -30.82
N GLU A 511 8.09 21.86 -30.54
CA GLU A 511 7.12 21.42 -31.54
C GLU A 511 6.32 22.60 -32.14
N LYS A 512 5.98 23.61 -31.33
CA LYS A 512 5.35 24.85 -31.80
C LYS A 512 6.28 25.64 -32.69
N THR A 513 7.57 25.78 -32.31
CA THR A 513 8.57 26.52 -33.09
C THR A 513 8.88 25.85 -34.43
N LYS A 514 8.76 24.52 -34.55
CA LYS A 514 8.91 23.78 -35.81
C LYS A 514 7.72 23.90 -36.78
N LYS A 515 6.55 24.32 -36.28
CA LYS A 515 5.34 24.49 -37.10
C LYS A 515 5.12 25.90 -37.60
N HIS A 516 5.94 26.84 -37.16
CA HIS A 516 6.06 28.20 -37.66
C HIS A 516 7.38 28.36 -38.46
#